data_129682dd07de31f39be062f53cb42e50
#
_entry.id   129682dd07de31f39be062f53cb42e50
#
_cell.length_a   1.000
_cell.length_b   1.000
_cell.length_c   1.000
_cell.angle_alpha   90.00
_cell.angle_beta   90.00
_cell.angle_gamma   90.00
#
_symmetry.space_group_name_H-M   'P 1'
#
loop_
_entity.id
_entity.type
_entity.pdbx_description
1 polymer ?
#
loop_
_entity_poly.entity_id
_entity_poly.type
_entity_poly.pdbx_seq_one_letter_code
_entity_poly.pdbx_strand_id
1 'polypeptide(L)'
;MKDSMSGAASSWEQADGDQYVQNISRKIPGYALQYDLMDTLLTARLDKREKQELLIVGAGGGQEILKLGLSHPDWSFNGLDTSQSMLQAAKQRLEAAGQPGLLDRVRLHRTEISDWSCARAYDAATCMLVLHFVQGRESKLALLRSIAARLQPGAPLCLSAICGVPGTPAWELQMAGWRLHMLGNGIAEEQWQTFEQSFGVISHPLHAEEIEELLKEAGFTAVSRFFGAYLIDGWVAVKAQER
;
A
#
# COMPACT_ATOMS: atom_id res chain seq x y z
N MET A 1 -12.16 18.32 12.72
CA MET A 1 -11.18 17.23 12.58
C MET A 1 -10.81 17.04 11.10
N LYS A 2 -10.43 18.12 10.40
CA LYS A 2 -10.03 18.08 8.96
C LYS A 2 -8.53 18.37 8.73
N ASP A 3 -7.75 18.64 9.80
CA ASP A 3 -6.40 19.19 9.62
C ASP A 3 -5.23 18.17 9.67
N SER A 4 -5.45 16.90 10.00
CA SER A 4 -4.35 15.95 10.21
C SER A 4 -3.84 15.23 8.96
N MET A 5 -4.55 15.28 7.83
CA MET A 5 -4.11 14.70 6.55
C MET A 5 -3.51 15.74 5.57
N SER A 6 -3.65 17.04 5.87
CA SER A 6 -3.24 18.13 4.97
C SER A 6 -1.72 18.19 4.73
N GLY A 7 -0.89 17.81 5.71
CA GLY A 7 0.57 17.88 5.58
C GLY A 7 1.16 16.77 4.70
N ALA A 8 0.71 15.53 4.85
CA ALA A 8 1.17 14.42 4.04
C ALA A 8 0.62 14.51 2.59
N ALA A 9 -0.66 14.87 2.43
CA ALA A 9 -1.27 15.08 1.13
C ALA A 9 -0.54 16.17 0.31
N SER A 10 -0.14 17.28 0.96
CA SER A 10 0.59 18.36 0.28
C SER A 10 2.00 17.95 -0.19
N SER A 11 2.69 17.07 0.53
CA SER A 11 4.03 16.57 0.14
C SER A 11 3.95 15.63 -1.06
N TRP A 12 2.91 14.80 -1.18
CA TRP A 12 2.70 13.91 -2.31
C TRP A 12 2.15 14.61 -3.56
N GLU A 13 1.41 15.72 -3.41
CA GLU A 13 0.98 16.56 -4.54
C GLU A 13 2.17 17.25 -5.23
N GLN A 14 3.25 17.52 -4.49
CA GLN A 14 4.49 18.11 -5.02
C GLN A 14 5.51 17.06 -5.47
N ALA A 15 5.28 15.76 -5.17
CA ALA A 15 6.17 14.70 -5.58
C ALA A 15 6.12 14.52 -7.11
N ASP A 16 7.30 14.41 -7.72
CA ASP A 16 7.42 13.96 -9.10
C ASP A 16 7.10 12.46 -9.15
N GLY A 17 5.91 12.12 -9.63
CA GLY A 17 5.42 10.75 -9.71
C GLY A 17 6.30 9.85 -10.58
N ASP A 18 6.89 10.39 -11.65
CA ASP A 18 7.78 9.63 -12.53
C ASP A 18 9.11 9.31 -11.84
N GLN A 19 9.68 10.28 -11.14
CA GLN A 19 10.89 10.08 -10.35
C GLN A 19 10.64 9.10 -9.20
N TYR A 20 9.48 9.15 -8.56
CA TYR A 20 9.09 8.18 -7.54
C TYR A 20 9.08 6.76 -8.11
N VAL A 21 8.36 6.52 -9.21
CA VAL A 21 8.25 5.20 -9.85
C VAL A 21 9.62 4.63 -10.23
N GLN A 22 10.53 5.48 -10.74
CA GLN A 22 11.88 5.05 -11.11
C GLN A 22 12.76 4.67 -9.92
N ASN A 23 12.58 5.31 -8.77
CA ASN A 23 13.46 5.16 -7.63
C ASN A 23 12.93 4.24 -6.52
N ILE A 24 11.62 4.02 -6.45
CA ILE A 24 11.02 3.30 -5.32
C ILE A 24 11.57 1.88 -5.14
N SER A 25 11.79 1.14 -6.21
CA SER A 25 12.36 -0.22 -6.16
C SER A 25 13.81 -0.24 -5.66
N ARG A 26 14.54 0.87 -5.78
CA ARG A 26 15.92 1.03 -5.29
C ARG A 26 15.94 1.42 -3.81
N LYS A 27 14.88 2.07 -3.33
CA LYS A 27 14.74 2.52 -1.95
C LYS A 27 14.18 1.44 -1.03
N ILE A 28 13.21 0.66 -1.50
CA ILE A 28 12.47 -0.31 -0.69
C ILE A 28 13.11 -1.71 -0.83
N PRO A 29 13.65 -2.27 0.25
CA PRO A 29 14.24 -3.60 0.24
C PRO A 29 13.15 -4.65 -0.05
N GLY A 30 13.44 -5.57 -0.97
CA GLY A 30 12.50 -6.60 -1.38
C GLY A 30 11.26 -6.09 -2.11
N TYR A 31 11.33 -4.87 -2.74
CA TYR A 31 10.18 -4.24 -3.39
C TYR A 31 9.44 -5.17 -4.35
N ALA A 32 10.13 -5.81 -5.28
CA ALA A 32 9.49 -6.76 -6.21
C ALA A 32 8.92 -7.99 -5.47
N LEU A 33 9.67 -8.54 -4.53
CA LEU A 33 9.29 -9.75 -3.81
C LEU A 33 7.98 -9.58 -3.03
N GLN A 34 7.76 -8.43 -2.35
CA GLN A 34 6.51 -8.23 -1.61
C GLN A 34 5.28 -8.24 -2.52
N TYR A 35 5.40 -7.72 -3.75
CA TYR A 35 4.31 -7.74 -4.74
C TYR A 35 4.14 -9.12 -5.38
N ASP A 36 5.21 -9.88 -5.56
CA ASP A 36 5.13 -11.28 -6.01
C ASP A 36 4.41 -12.16 -4.99
N LEU A 37 4.73 -12.00 -3.71
CA LEU A 37 4.06 -12.71 -2.62
C LEU A 37 2.60 -12.30 -2.47
N MET A 38 2.29 -11.00 -2.57
CA MET A 38 0.92 -10.47 -2.58
C MET A 38 0.09 -11.11 -3.71
N ASP A 39 0.61 -11.11 -4.94
CA ASP A 39 -0.04 -11.72 -6.11
C ASP A 39 -0.34 -13.21 -5.87
N THR A 40 0.65 -13.95 -5.37
CA THR A 40 0.49 -15.37 -5.06
C THR A 40 -0.58 -15.64 -4.00
N LEU A 41 -0.63 -14.82 -2.94
CA LEU A 41 -1.63 -14.94 -1.88
C LEU A 41 -3.05 -14.65 -2.38
N LEU A 42 -3.21 -13.58 -3.16
CA LEU A 42 -4.50 -13.23 -3.77
C LEU A 42 -4.95 -14.33 -4.74
N THR A 43 -4.03 -14.82 -5.58
CA THR A 43 -4.30 -15.94 -6.50
C THR A 43 -4.72 -17.22 -5.79
N ALA A 44 -4.12 -17.53 -4.65
CA ALA A 44 -4.46 -18.69 -3.85
C ALA A 44 -5.82 -18.57 -3.16
N ARG A 45 -6.27 -17.35 -2.86
CA ARG A 45 -7.49 -17.08 -2.10
C ARG A 45 -8.72 -16.87 -2.99
N LEU A 46 -8.55 -16.22 -4.15
CA LEU A 46 -9.64 -15.87 -5.04
C LEU A 46 -9.94 -16.98 -6.03
N ASP A 47 -11.21 -17.16 -6.41
CA ASP A 47 -11.58 -18.17 -7.41
C ASP A 47 -11.08 -17.74 -8.79
N LYS A 48 -10.25 -18.57 -9.41
CA LYS A 48 -9.68 -18.34 -10.75
C LYS A 48 -10.70 -18.35 -11.89
N ARG A 49 -11.91 -18.84 -11.65
CA ARG A 49 -12.98 -18.96 -12.67
C ARG A 49 -13.88 -17.75 -12.71
N GLU A 50 -13.76 -16.83 -11.72
CA GLU A 50 -14.60 -15.67 -11.60
C GLU A 50 -13.85 -14.40 -11.92
N LYS A 51 -14.57 -13.44 -12.50
CA LYS A 51 -14.07 -12.06 -12.61
C LYS A 51 -13.99 -11.46 -11.24
N GLN A 52 -12.84 -10.93 -10.90
CA GLN A 52 -12.60 -10.31 -9.60
C GLN A 52 -12.55 -8.79 -9.74
N GLU A 53 -13.11 -8.08 -8.77
CA GLU A 53 -13.00 -6.63 -8.67
C GLU A 53 -12.22 -6.24 -7.41
N LEU A 54 -11.05 -5.60 -7.59
CA LEU A 54 -10.11 -5.31 -6.53
C LEU A 54 -10.07 -3.81 -6.21
N LEU A 55 -10.00 -3.51 -4.92
CA LEU A 55 -9.79 -2.16 -4.40
C LEU A 55 -8.31 -1.96 -4.06
N ILE A 56 -7.68 -0.99 -4.69
CA ILE A 56 -6.28 -0.61 -4.45
C ILE A 56 -6.26 0.71 -3.71
N VAL A 57 -5.91 0.68 -2.43
CA VAL A 57 -5.88 1.86 -1.54
C VAL A 57 -4.47 2.43 -1.48
N GLY A 58 -4.33 3.69 -1.89
CA GLY A 58 -3.03 4.31 -2.15
C GLY A 58 -2.39 3.74 -3.41
N ALA A 59 -3.12 3.82 -4.54
CA ALA A 59 -2.68 3.24 -5.82
C ALA A 59 -1.33 3.79 -6.30
N GLY A 60 -0.94 4.98 -5.84
CA GLY A 60 0.38 5.56 -6.09
C GLY A 60 0.78 5.50 -7.54
N GLY A 61 1.99 5.01 -7.82
CA GLY A 61 2.52 4.78 -9.17
C GLY A 61 1.99 3.52 -9.87
N GLY A 62 0.92 2.90 -9.40
CA GLY A 62 0.22 1.80 -10.08
C GLY A 62 0.91 0.43 -10.00
N GLN A 63 1.79 0.20 -9.02
CA GLN A 63 2.57 -1.04 -8.94
C GLN A 63 1.70 -2.28 -8.76
N GLU A 64 0.71 -2.23 -7.84
CA GLU A 64 -0.23 -3.33 -7.61
C GLU A 64 -1.05 -3.64 -8.86
N ILE A 65 -1.59 -2.59 -9.47
CA ILE A 65 -2.43 -2.70 -10.67
C ILE A 65 -1.62 -3.30 -11.82
N LEU A 66 -0.39 -2.84 -12.02
CA LEU A 66 0.49 -3.39 -13.05
C LEU A 66 0.78 -4.87 -12.80
N LYS A 67 1.23 -5.20 -11.58
CA LYS A 67 1.57 -6.58 -11.21
C LYS A 67 0.39 -7.53 -11.40
N LEU A 68 -0.75 -7.20 -10.78
CA LEU A 68 -1.94 -8.03 -10.82
C LEU A 68 -2.61 -8.03 -12.20
N GLY A 69 -2.63 -6.90 -12.87
CA GLY A 69 -3.26 -6.77 -14.19
C GLY A 69 -2.54 -7.52 -15.30
N LEU A 70 -1.21 -7.69 -15.18
CA LEU A 70 -0.43 -8.54 -16.09
C LEU A 70 -0.64 -10.04 -15.81
N SER A 71 -0.76 -10.43 -14.54
CA SER A 71 -0.95 -11.83 -14.13
C SER A 71 -2.39 -12.32 -14.31
N HIS A 72 -3.39 -11.41 -14.23
CA HIS A 72 -4.81 -11.75 -14.17
C HIS A 72 -5.63 -10.96 -15.20
N PRO A 73 -5.82 -11.46 -16.42
CA PRO A 73 -6.51 -10.74 -17.50
C PRO A 73 -8.01 -10.50 -17.23
N ASP A 74 -8.63 -11.27 -16.33
CA ASP A 74 -10.05 -11.16 -15.98
C ASP A 74 -10.33 -10.30 -14.73
N TRP A 75 -9.29 -9.80 -14.06
CA TRP A 75 -9.45 -8.95 -12.89
C TRP A 75 -9.59 -7.48 -13.29
N SER A 76 -10.42 -6.74 -12.55
CA SER A 76 -10.62 -5.31 -12.69
C SER A 76 -10.22 -4.58 -11.41
N PHE A 77 -9.85 -3.29 -11.54
CA PHE A 77 -9.22 -2.54 -10.46
C PHE A 77 -9.84 -1.17 -10.29
N ASN A 78 -10.16 -0.82 -9.06
CA ASN A 78 -10.45 0.55 -8.64
C ASN A 78 -9.30 1.04 -7.76
N GLY A 79 -8.47 1.93 -8.30
CA GLY A 79 -7.32 2.52 -7.60
C GLY A 79 -7.69 3.86 -7.00
N LEU A 80 -7.53 4.02 -5.70
CA LEU A 80 -7.74 5.28 -4.97
C LEU A 80 -6.40 5.87 -4.55
N ASP A 81 -6.22 7.15 -4.80
CA ASP A 81 -5.09 7.92 -4.28
C ASP A 81 -5.50 9.40 -4.10
N THR A 82 -4.89 10.09 -3.16
CA THR A 82 -5.14 11.53 -2.95
C THR A 82 -4.31 12.41 -3.88
N SER A 83 -3.18 11.89 -4.40
CA SER A 83 -2.25 12.62 -5.25
C SER A 83 -2.58 12.48 -6.74
N GLN A 84 -2.87 13.60 -7.39
CA GLN A 84 -3.11 13.64 -8.83
C GLN A 84 -1.85 13.28 -9.63
N SER A 85 -0.66 13.70 -9.18
CA SER A 85 0.61 13.40 -9.85
C SER A 85 0.92 11.90 -9.83
N MET A 86 0.63 11.23 -8.71
CA MET A 86 0.81 9.78 -8.58
C MET A 86 -0.14 9.00 -9.48
N LEU A 87 -1.42 9.39 -9.54
CA LEU A 87 -2.39 8.75 -10.45
C LEU A 87 -2.03 8.95 -11.92
N GLN A 88 -1.45 10.10 -12.27
CA GLN A 88 -0.96 10.35 -13.63
C GLN A 88 0.24 9.46 -13.96
N ALA A 89 1.20 9.32 -13.06
CA ALA A 89 2.33 8.39 -13.22
C ALA A 89 1.86 6.94 -13.33
N ALA A 90 0.87 6.53 -12.51
CA ALA A 90 0.24 5.21 -12.63
C ALA A 90 -0.35 4.99 -14.02
N LYS A 91 -1.11 5.94 -14.54
CA LYS A 91 -1.72 5.86 -15.87
C LYS A 91 -0.66 5.71 -16.96
N GLN A 92 0.36 6.56 -16.96
CA GLN A 92 1.47 6.51 -17.94
C GLN A 92 2.21 5.17 -17.89
N ARG A 93 2.46 4.66 -16.69
CA ARG A 93 3.10 3.36 -16.49
C ARG A 93 2.27 2.19 -17.03
N LEU A 94 0.96 2.21 -16.80
CA LEU A 94 0.04 1.20 -17.32
C LEU A 94 -0.08 1.27 -18.84
N GLU A 95 -0.09 2.47 -19.42
CA GLU A 95 -0.04 2.69 -20.87
C GLU A 95 1.27 2.15 -21.47
N ALA A 96 2.41 2.47 -20.84
CA ALA A 96 3.74 2.02 -21.27
C ALA A 96 3.92 0.49 -21.19
N ALA A 97 3.18 -0.20 -20.33
CA ALA A 97 3.20 -1.66 -20.27
C ALA A 97 2.64 -2.34 -21.53
N GLY A 98 1.87 -1.62 -22.34
CA GLY A 98 1.39 -2.09 -23.65
C GLY A 98 0.50 -3.33 -23.60
N GLN A 99 -0.06 -3.68 -22.44
CA GLN A 99 -0.90 -4.87 -22.28
C GLN A 99 -2.30 -4.59 -22.81
N PRO A 100 -2.74 -5.33 -23.85
CA PRO A 100 -4.08 -5.15 -24.42
C PRO A 100 -5.18 -5.33 -23.37
N GLY A 101 -6.16 -4.40 -23.33
CA GLY A 101 -7.32 -4.46 -22.44
C GLY A 101 -7.02 -4.16 -20.96
N LEU A 102 -5.79 -3.89 -20.57
CA LEU A 102 -5.48 -3.55 -19.16
C LEU A 102 -6.16 -2.26 -18.73
N LEU A 103 -6.04 -1.20 -19.52
CA LEU A 103 -6.64 0.10 -19.20
C LEU A 103 -8.17 0.06 -19.16
N ASP A 104 -8.80 -0.78 -19.94
CA ASP A 104 -10.27 -0.93 -19.94
C ASP A 104 -10.82 -1.50 -18.62
N ARG A 105 -9.95 -2.15 -17.84
CA ARG A 105 -10.25 -2.79 -16.55
C ARG A 105 -9.79 -1.99 -15.34
N VAL A 106 -9.20 -0.80 -15.55
CA VAL A 106 -8.63 0.04 -14.49
C VAL A 106 -9.40 1.35 -14.40
N ARG A 107 -9.80 1.71 -13.20
CA ARG A 107 -10.38 3.02 -12.86
C ARG A 107 -9.56 3.65 -11.76
N LEU A 108 -9.02 4.84 -12.01
CA LEU A 108 -8.23 5.59 -11.05
C LEU A 108 -9.06 6.77 -10.55
N HIS A 109 -9.11 6.93 -9.22
CA HIS A 109 -9.94 7.94 -8.57
C HIS A 109 -9.09 8.77 -7.62
N ARG A 110 -9.13 10.10 -7.77
CA ARG A 110 -8.53 11.03 -6.83
C ARG A 110 -9.46 11.23 -5.64
N THR A 111 -9.32 10.41 -4.61
CA THR A 111 -10.19 10.47 -3.42
C THR A 111 -9.52 9.77 -2.24
N GLU A 112 -9.95 10.13 -1.04
CA GLU A 112 -9.74 9.32 0.15
C GLU A 112 -10.75 8.16 0.19
N ILE A 113 -10.37 7.06 0.84
CA ILE A 113 -11.27 5.92 0.97
C ILE A 113 -12.50 6.26 1.83
N SER A 114 -12.38 7.19 2.78
CA SER A 114 -13.50 7.69 3.59
C SER A 114 -14.62 8.26 2.73
N ASP A 115 -14.27 8.97 1.67
CA ASP A 115 -15.17 9.66 0.76
C ASP A 115 -15.59 8.79 -0.44
N TRP A 116 -14.97 7.61 -0.58
CA TRP A 116 -15.27 6.69 -1.65
C TRP A 116 -16.53 5.89 -1.35
N SER A 117 -17.47 5.89 -2.28
CA SER A 117 -18.66 5.03 -2.25
C SER A 117 -18.63 4.05 -3.43
N CYS A 118 -18.95 2.81 -3.17
CA CYS A 118 -19.05 1.78 -4.19
C CYS A 118 -20.44 1.11 -4.13
N ALA A 119 -20.96 0.74 -5.29
CA ALA A 119 -22.28 0.09 -5.38
C ALA A 119 -22.22 -1.40 -4.98
N ARG A 120 -21.03 -2.00 -5.00
CA ARG A 120 -20.78 -3.43 -4.72
C ARG A 120 -19.54 -3.55 -3.86
N ALA A 121 -19.52 -4.55 -2.98
CA ALA A 121 -18.35 -4.87 -2.20
C ALA A 121 -17.29 -5.56 -3.08
N TYR A 122 -16.03 -5.29 -2.82
CA TYR A 122 -14.88 -5.82 -3.55
C TYR A 122 -14.50 -7.23 -3.12
N ASP A 123 -13.95 -8.00 -4.04
CA ASP A 123 -13.50 -9.39 -3.84
C ASP A 123 -12.15 -9.46 -3.09
N ALA A 124 -11.34 -8.40 -3.19
CA ALA A 124 -10.10 -8.23 -2.43
C ALA A 124 -9.71 -6.75 -2.33
N ALA A 125 -8.78 -6.43 -1.42
CA ALA A 125 -8.12 -5.13 -1.39
C ALA A 125 -6.62 -5.25 -1.17
N THR A 126 -5.88 -4.21 -1.61
CA THR A 126 -4.48 -3.97 -1.23
C THR A 126 -4.32 -2.59 -0.61
N CYS A 127 -3.36 -2.47 0.31
CA CYS A 127 -2.95 -1.21 0.95
C CYS A 127 -1.44 -1.30 1.21
N MET A 128 -0.65 -1.20 0.13
CA MET A 128 0.78 -1.47 0.16
C MET A 128 1.57 -0.19 0.36
N LEU A 129 2.36 -0.14 1.45
CA LEU A 129 3.23 1.00 1.81
C LEU A 129 2.47 2.33 2.01
N VAL A 130 1.26 2.27 2.57
CA VAL A 130 0.39 3.44 2.78
C VAL A 130 0.16 3.74 4.26
N LEU A 131 -0.12 2.72 5.08
CA LEU A 131 -0.62 2.90 6.45
C LEU A 131 0.29 3.78 7.33
N HIS A 132 1.59 3.74 7.12
CA HIS A 132 2.56 4.54 7.88
C HIS A 132 2.48 6.04 7.58
N PHE A 133 1.85 6.48 6.49
CA PHE A 133 1.60 7.90 6.21
C PHE A 133 0.39 8.46 6.94
N VAL A 134 -0.47 7.62 7.46
CA VAL A 134 -1.63 8.05 8.25
C VAL A 134 -1.18 8.36 9.68
N GLN A 135 -1.41 9.58 10.16
CA GLN A 135 -1.03 9.99 11.49
C GLN A 135 -2.03 9.52 12.55
N GLY A 136 -1.52 8.96 13.63
CA GLY A 136 -2.31 8.55 14.80
C GLY A 136 -3.04 7.22 14.64
N ARG A 137 -3.18 6.51 15.77
CA ARG A 137 -3.77 5.18 15.84
C ARG A 137 -5.23 5.15 15.35
N GLU A 138 -6.02 6.12 15.81
CA GLU A 138 -7.45 6.20 15.47
C GLU A 138 -7.70 6.43 13.97
N SER A 139 -6.88 7.25 13.33
CA SER A 139 -6.97 7.50 11.88
C SER A 139 -6.57 6.27 11.08
N LYS A 140 -5.55 5.52 11.54
CA LYS A 140 -5.17 4.24 10.93
C LYS A 140 -6.30 3.20 11.07
N LEU A 141 -6.92 3.12 12.24
CA LEU A 141 -8.06 2.25 12.48
C LEU A 141 -9.26 2.64 11.59
N ALA A 142 -9.53 3.93 11.44
CA ALA A 142 -10.59 4.44 10.56
C ALA A 142 -10.34 4.07 9.08
N LEU A 143 -9.08 4.17 8.62
CA LEU A 143 -8.69 3.70 7.29
C LEU A 143 -8.98 2.20 7.11
N LEU A 144 -8.51 1.37 8.03
CA LEU A 144 -8.70 -0.09 7.97
C LEU A 144 -10.18 -0.49 8.05
N ARG A 145 -10.99 0.18 8.89
CA ARG A 145 -12.45 0.00 8.94
C ARG A 145 -13.11 0.40 7.63
N SER A 146 -12.64 1.47 7.00
CA SER A 146 -13.14 1.93 5.70
C SER A 146 -12.84 0.92 4.59
N ILE A 147 -11.68 0.26 4.63
CA ILE A 147 -11.36 -0.86 3.73
C ILE A 147 -12.29 -2.04 4.01
N ALA A 148 -12.40 -2.46 5.29
CA ALA A 148 -13.23 -3.58 5.68
C ALA A 148 -14.69 -3.43 5.27
N ALA A 149 -15.25 -2.22 5.39
CA ALA A 149 -16.64 -1.92 5.03
C ALA A 149 -16.92 -2.06 3.51
N ARG A 150 -15.88 -2.06 2.68
CA ARG A 150 -15.98 -2.15 1.21
C ARG A 150 -15.64 -3.54 0.67
N LEU A 151 -15.27 -4.46 1.55
CA LEU A 151 -14.92 -5.83 1.18
C LEU A 151 -16.10 -6.78 1.41
N GLN A 152 -16.21 -7.78 0.55
CA GLN A 152 -17.11 -8.91 0.78
C GLN A 152 -16.66 -9.69 2.04
N PRO A 153 -17.60 -10.30 2.78
CA PRO A 153 -17.24 -11.24 3.85
C PRO A 153 -16.33 -12.35 3.32
N GLY A 154 -15.22 -12.61 3.99
CA GLY A 154 -14.21 -13.57 3.55
C GLY A 154 -13.20 -13.06 2.52
N ALA A 155 -13.32 -11.83 2.04
CA ALA A 155 -12.37 -11.23 1.10
C ALA A 155 -11.00 -10.95 1.76
N PRO A 156 -9.88 -11.17 1.05
CA PRO A 156 -8.55 -10.89 1.55
C PRO A 156 -8.19 -9.40 1.43
N LEU A 157 -7.39 -8.95 2.39
CA LEU A 157 -6.62 -7.70 2.35
C LEU A 157 -5.14 -8.06 2.40
N CYS A 158 -4.34 -7.57 1.47
CA CYS A 158 -2.88 -7.50 1.58
C CYS A 158 -2.47 -6.08 1.96
N LEU A 159 -1.68 -5.96 3.02
CA LEU A 159 -1.21 -4.68 3.56
C LEU A 159 0.29 -4.74 3.78
N SER A 160 1.02 -3.66 3.50
CA SER A 160 2.38 -3.49 3.99
C SER A 160 2.61 -2.09 4.54
N ALA A 161 3.49 -1.98 5.53
CA ALA A 161 3.81 -0.71 6.17
C ALA A 161 5.24 -0.70 6.71
N ILE A 162 5.77 0.49 6.93
CA ILE A 162 6.96 0.68 7.76
C ILE A 162 6.53 0.55 9.21
N CYS A 163 7.27 -0.25 9.98
CA CYS A 163 6.99 -0.62 11.36
C CYS A 163 8.17 -0.34 12.27
N GLY A 164 7.92 -0.21 13.56
CA GLY A 164 8.94 -0.04 14.58
C GLY A 164 8.82 1.26 15.36
N VAL A 165 9.68 1.43 16.35
CA VAL A 165 9.70 2.61 17.22
C VAL A 165 11.00 3.38 17.02
N PRO A 166 10.93 4.57 16.45
CA PRO A 166 12.09 5.44 16.30
C PRO A 166 12.85 5.63 17.62
N GLY A 167 14.19 5.65 17.55
CA GLY A 167 15.08 5.86 18.70
C GLY A 167 15.33 4.64 19.57
N THR A 168 14.80 3.45 19.21
CA THR A 168 15.18 2.21 19.88
C THR A 168 16.43 1.59 19.26
N PRO A 169 17.25 0.81 20.00
CA PRO A 169 18.42 0.14 19.43
C PRO A 169 18.10 -0.78 18.24
N ALA A 170 16.95 -1.44 18.25
CA ALA A 170 16.49 -2.27 17.13
C ALA A 170 16.17 -1.42 15.90
N TRP A 171 15.51 -0.27 16.08
CA TRP A 171 15.26 0.70 15.01
C TRP A 171 16.56 1.19 14.38
N GLU A 172 17.51 1.66 15.21
CA GLU A 172 18.80 2.19 14.73
C GLU A 172 19.59 1.16 13.90
N LEU A 173 19.63 -0.09 14.34
CA LEU A 173 20.28 -1.16 13.60
C LEU A 173 19.62 -1.41 12.25
N GLN A 174 18.30 -1.46 12.20
CA GLN A 174 17.51 -1.68 10.98
C GLN A 174 17.68 -0.50 10.01
N MET A 175 17.64 0.73 10.51
CA MET A 175 17.86 1.95 9.72
C MET A 175 19.27 1.99 9.14
N ALA A 176 20.29 1.61 9.90
CA ALA A 176 21.66 1.52 9.39
C ALA A 176 21.76 0.50 8.24
N GLY A 177 21.14 -0.66 8.36
CA GLY A 177 21.05 -1.65 7.28
C GLY A 177 20.33 -1.13 6.05
N TRP A 178 19.21 -0.44 6.26
CA TRP A 178 18.40 0.14 5.17
C TRP A 178 19.16 1.25 4.45
N ARG A 179 19.90 2.10 5.19
CA ARG A 179 20.80 3.10 4.60
C ARG A 179 21.81 2.45 3.64
N LEU A 180 22.51 1.42 4.09
CA LEU A 180 23.49 0.70 3.25
C LEU A 180 22.82 0.11 2.00
N HIS A 181 21.60 -0.44 2.13
CA HIS A 181 20.82 -0.92 1.01
C HIS A 181 20.52 0.21 -0.02
N MET A 182 20.01 1.35 0.44
CA MET A 182 19.69 2.48 -0.43
C MET A 182 20.93 3.01 -1.16
N LEU A 183 22.02 3.24 -0.43
CA LEU A 183 23.28 3.72 -1.01
C LEU A 183 23.88 2.71 -1.99
N GLY A 184 23.83 1.42 -1.65
CA GLY A 184 24.30 0.33 -2.51
C GLY A 184 23.50 0.21 -3.82
N ASN A 185 22.23 0.66 -3.82
CA ASN A 185 21.39 0.76 -5.00
C ASN A 185 21.49 2.11 -5.71
N GLY A 186 22.48 2.96 -5.36
CA GLY A 186 22.77 4.23 -6.02
C GLY A 186 21.77 5.34 -5.67
N ILE A 187 21.12 5.28 -4.50
CA ILE A 187 20.40 6.42 -3.92
C ILE A 187 21.45 7.34 -3.26
N ALA A 188 21.37 8.63 -3.53
CA ALA A 188 22.30 9.61 -2.97
C ALA A 188 22.10 9.77 -1.45
N GLU A 189 23.18 10.13 -0.73
CA GLU A 189 23.17 10.32 0.72
C GLU A 189 22.12 11.37 1.15
N GLU A 190 21.96 12.45 0.39
CA GLU A 190 21.00 13.50 0.68
C GLU A 190 19.54 12.99 0.57
N GLN A 191 19.29 12.05 -0.33
CA GLN A 191 17.98 11.41 -0.46
C GLN A 191 17.71 10.46 0.71
N TRP A 192 18.73 9.77 1.21
CA TRP A 192 18.64 8.98 2.44
C TRP A 192 18.31 9.88 3.63
N GLN A 193 19.06 10.97 3.82
CA GLN A 193 18.84 11.91 4.94
C GLN A 193 17.42 12.51 4.91
N THR A 194 16.91 12.86 3.73
CA THR A 194 15.53 13.32 3.55
C THR A 194 14.53 12.25 3.97
N PHE A 195 14.76 10.99 3.61
CA PHE A 195 13.92 9.87 3.99
C PHE A 195 13.97 9.64 5.52
N GLU A 196 15.16 9.62 6.12
CA GLU A 196 15.34 9.46 7.56
C GLU A 196 14.65 10.57 8.36
N GLN A 197 14.75 11.82 7.93
CA GLN A 197 14.10 12.98 8.56
C GLN A 197 12.58 12.99 8.38
N SER A 198 12.03 12.18 7.49
CA SER A 198 10.57 12.09 7.28
C SER A 198 9.82 11.39 8.42
N PHE A 199 10.53 10.59 9.25
CA PHE A 199 9.91 9.88 10.37
C PHE A 199 9.47 10.85 11.48
N GLY A 200 8.22 10.68 11.92
CA GLY A 200 7.55 11.59 12.86
C GLY A 200 6.96 12.86 12.23
N VAL A 201 7.29 13.16 10.97
CA VAL A 201 6.78 14.32 10.22
C VAL A 201 5.79 13.89 9.14
N ILE A 202 6.22 13.00 8.26
CA ILE A 202 5.41 12.46 7.15
C ILE A 202 5.07 10.98 7.41
N SER A 203 6.04 10.23 7.92
CA SER A 203 5.90 8.81 8.21
C SER A 203 5.74 8.57 9.71
N HIS A 204 4.67 7.90 10.09
CA HIS A 204 4.26 7.64 11.48
C HIS A 204 4.12 6.12 11.69
N PRO A 205 5.24 5.37 11.78
CA PRO A 205 5.23 3.94 11.98
C PRO A 205 4.61 3.55 13.33
N LEU A 206 4.09 2.34 13.42
CA LEU A 206 3.67 1.68 14.66
C LEU A 206 4.47 0.39 14.83
N HIS A 207 4.43 -0.21 16.00
CA HIS A 207 4.87 -1.59 16.17
C HIS A 207 4.08 -2.55 15.28
N ALA A 208 4.71 -3.63 14.86
CA ALA A 208 4.05 -4.66 14.04
C ALA A 208 2.83 -5.26 14.75
N GLU A 209 2.94 -5.49 16.06
CA GLU A 209 1.87 -6.01 16.91
C GLU A 209 0.66 -5.06 16.98
N GLU A 210 0.92 -3.75 17.04
CA GLU A 210 -0.17 -2.74 17.03
C GLU A 210 -0.91 -2.73 15.69
N ILE A 211 -0.21 -2.97 14.57
CA ILE A 211 -0.87 -3.09 13.25
C ILE A 211 -1.75 -4.34 13.20
N GLU A 212 -1.27 -5.47 13.75
CA GLU A 212 -2.08 -6.69 13.84
C GLU A 212 -3.32 -6.50 14.72
N GLU A 213 -3.21 -5.77 15.83
CA GLU A 213 -4.35 -5.39 16.67
C GLU A 213 -5.33 -4.50 15.91
N LEU A 214 -4.83 -3.48 15.21
CA LEU A 214 -5.68 -2.60 14.39
C LEU A 214 -6.43 -3.36 13.30
N LEU A 215 -5.80 -4.33 12.65
CA LEU A 215 -6.46 -5.19 11.66
C LEU A 215 -7.61 -5.98 12.31
N LYS A 216 -7.37 -6.59 13.49
CA LYS A 216 -8.41 -7.32 14.23
C LYS A 216 -9.55 -6.40 14.66
N GLU A 217 -9.26 -5.21 15.21
CA GLU A 217 -10.24 -4.21 15.60
C GLU A 217 -11.05 -3.66 14.41
N ALA A 218 -10.46 -3.63 13.23
CA ALA A 218 -11.12 -3.21 11.99
C ALA A 218 -12.06 -4.28 11.41
N GLY A 219 -12.12 -5.49 12.01
CA GLY A 219 -12.98 -6.58 11.57
C GLY A 219 -12.31 -7.56 10.62
N PHE A 220 -10.98 -7.64 10.64
CA PHE A 220 -10.23 -8.69 9.95
C PHE A 220 -9.90 -9.86 10.88
N THR A 221 -9.84 -11.04 10.31
CA THR A 221 -9.44 -12.30 10.94
C THR A 221 -8.28 -12.92 10.16
N ALA A 222 -7.73 -14.04 10.64
CA ALA A 222 -6.64 -14.76 10.01
C ALA A 222 -5.45 -13.84 9.64
N VAL A 223 -5.17 -12.83 10.49
CA VAL A 223 -4.06 -11.90 10.29
C VAL A 223 -2.75 -12.69 10.35
N SER A 224 -1.97 -12.65 9.27
CA SER A 224 -0.71 -13.37 9.15
C SER A 224 0.31 -12.54 8.38
N ARG A 225 1.55 -12.52 8.89
CA ARG A 225 2.65 -11.85 8.24
C ARG A 225 3.18 -12.71 7.09
N PHE A 226 3.37 -12.12 5.90
CA PHE A 226 3.90 -12.81 4.73
C PHE A 226 5.23 -12.25 4.22
N PHE A 227 5.59 -11.04 4.65
CA PHE A 227 6.81 -10.35 4.22
C PHE A 227 7.47 -9.65 5.41
N GLY A 228 8.79 -9.52 5.37
CA GLY A 228 9.58 -8.72 6.31
C GLY A 228 10.95 -8.41 5.76
N ALA A 229 11.30 -7.12 5.68
CA ALA A 229 12.62 -6.66 5.25
C ALA A 229 12.96 -5.34 5.94
N TYR A 230 13.99 -5.36 6.81
CA TYR A 230 14.28 -4.26 7.74
C TYR A 230 13.01 -3.83 8.49
N LEU A 231 12.64 -2.56 8.41
CA LEU A 231 11.48 -2.00 9.08
C LEU A 231 10.19 -2.10 8.26
N ILE A 232 10.16 -2.87 7.18
CA ILE A 232 8.96 -3.08 6.37
C ILE A 232 8.40 -4.46 6.64
N ASP A 233 7.16 -4.53 7.08
CA ASP A 233 6.40 -5.76 7.22
C ASP A 233 5.17 -5.75 6.30
N GLY A 234 4.77 -6.97 5.89
CA GLY A 234 3.57 -7.19 5.08
C GLY A 234 2.66 -8.25 5.70
N TRP A 235 1.36 -7.97 5.72
CA TRP A 235 0.32 -8.85 6.26
C TRP A 235 -0.74 -9.19 5.23
N VAL A 236 -1.24 -10.41 5.31
CA VAL A 236 -2.51 -10.82 4.73
C VAL A 236 -3.52 -11.00 5.85
N ALA A 237 -4.73 -10.53 5.64
CA ALA A 237 -5.84 -10.67 6.56
C ALA A 237 -7.14 -10.94 5.79
N VAL A 238 -8.15 -11.47 6.44
CA VAL A 238 -9.43 -11.84 5.82
C VAL A 238 -10.56 -11.09 6.50
N LYS A 239 -11.42 -10.42 5.73
CA LYS A 239 -12.63 -9.80 6.26
C LYS A 239 -13.48 -10.84 6.99
N ALA A 240 -13.84 -10.54 8.24
CA ALA A 240 -14.70 -11.44 9.03
C ALA A 240 -16.03 -11.72 8.31
N GLN A 241 -16.54 -12.95 8.47
CA GLN A 241 -17.91 -13.29 8.05
C GLN A 241 -18.91 -12.50 8.90
N GLU A 242 -19.95 -11.98 8.30
CA GLU A 242 -21.09 -11.45 9.06
C GLU A 242 -21.76 -12.64 9.77
N ARG A 243 -21.97 -12.49 11.08
CA ARG A 243 -22.66 -13.52 11.89
C ARG A 243 -24.17 -13.42 11.69
#